data_8695fadc7bec51d0d191abce41065687
#
_entry.id   8695fadc7bec51d0d191abce41065687
#
_cell.length_a   1.000
_cell.length_b   1.000
_cell.length_c   1.000
_cell.angle_alpha   90.00
_cell.angle_beta   90.00
_cell.angle_gamma   90.00
#
_symmetry.space_group_name_H-M   'P 1'
#
loop_
_entity.id
_entity.type
_entity.pdbx_description
1 polymer ?
#
loop_
_entity_poly.entity_id
_entity_poly.type
_entity_poly.pdbx_seq_one_letter_code
_entity_poly.pdbx_strand_id
1 'polypeptide(L)'
;MTGVPARSLAAKLLDWYDAHHRDLPWRRTGDPYRIWVSEIMLQQTRAEVAIPYYHRFLDRFPSVAALAAASAEEVLGSWGGLGYYSRARNLHKAARLMDGVFPCGYQAIRDLPGVGDYTAAAIASIAFGLPYAVLDGNVMRVVARLTNDAAEIGASGTRTRFRGIAQEWLDRGRAGAFNQAMMELGATVCLPRAPRCGICPLAAVCEARRAGRQAQLPVKLPKTSQVKIAMEVAIVERRGRLLLWKRDADARRLGGFWELPTPEQLPELGALPAIGTFRHTITRHQYRVTVRSGSFAAQARAAQPLRWVPMKTLPSLPLSTTARKALRLGKKSQKAEGRSQESEDRSQKSESCRPVSARAMLTPGSCLPSTSKPCLAGAIIYLTK
;
A
#
# COMPACT_ATOMS: atom_id res chain seq x y z
N MET A 1 18.76 -8.39 -35.65
CA MET A 1 18.88 -9.72 -35.02
C MET A 1 19.82 -9.57 -33.83
N THR A 2 19.34 -9.85 -32.63
CA THR A 2 20.17 -9.76 -31.41
C THR A 2 21.17 -10.91 -31.46
N GLY A 3 22.48 -10.64 -31.31
CA GLY A 3 23.53 -11.67 -31.31
C GLY A 3 23.49 -12.66 -30.15
N VAL A 4 22.40 -12.66 -29.37
CA VAL A 4 22.21 -13.52 -28.19
C VAL A 4 21.41 -14.78 -28.61
N PRO A 5 21.99 -16.00 -28.50
CA PRO A 5 21.27 -17.23 -28.86
C PRO A 5 20.10 -17.45 -27.91
N ALA A 6 18.86 -17.35 -28.41
CA ALA A 6 17.63 -17.39 -27.61
C ALA A 6 17.51 -18.67 -26.73
N ARG A 7 17.80 -19.86 -27.29
CA ARG A 7 17.73 -21.13 -26.55
C ARG A 7 18.70 -21.20 -25.36
N SER A 8 19.94 -20.74 -25.54
CA SER A 8 20.96 -20.74 -24.48
C SER A 8 20.62 -19.72 -23.38
N LEU A 9 20.02 -18.58 -23.75
CA LEU A 9 19.54 -17.58 -22.80
C LEU A 9 18.40 -18.14 -21.96
N ALA A 10 17.38 -18.75 -22.62
CA ALA A 10 16.22 -19.29 -21.94
C ALA A 10 16.60 -20.40 -20.94
N ALA A 11 17.45 -21.34 -21.35
CA ALA A 11 17.92 -22.42 -20.48
C ALA A 11 18.60 -21.88 -19.21
N LYS A 12 19.63 -21.02 -19.36
CA LYS A 12 20.37 -20.43 -18.21
C LYS A 12 19.45 -19.63 -17.29
N LEU A 13 18.49 -18.92 -17.85
CA LEU A 13 17.55 -18.13 -17.06
C LEU A 13 16.59 -19.02 -16.26
N LEU A 14 16.08 -20.09 -16.88
CA LEU A 14 15.17 -21.04 -16.24
C LEU A 14 15.87 -21.85 -15.15
N ASP A 15 17.08 -22.36 -15.39
CA ASP A 15 17.88 -23.08 -14.38
C ASP A 15 18.12 -22.21 -13.15
N TRP A 16 18.47 -20.92 -13.38
CA TRP A 16 18.63 -19.97 -12.29
C TRP A 16 17.30 -19.72 -11.56
N TYR A 17 16.21 -19.55 -12.28
CA TYR A 17 14.90 -19.29 -11.71
C TYR A 17 14.43 -20.44 -10.82
N ASP A 18 14.55 -21.65 -11.30
CA ASP A 18 14.16 -22.86 -10.57
C ASP A 18 14.90 -22.97 -9.21
N ALA A 19 16.17 -22.53 -9.16
CA ALA A 19 16.99 -22.59 -7.96
C ALA A 19 16.86 -21.37 -7.01
N HIS A 20 16.48 -20.19 -7.52
CA HIS A 20 16.67 -18.93 -6.78
C HIS A 20 15.45 -18.01 -6.70
N HIS A 21 14.30 -18.40 -7.25
CA HIS A 21 13.12 -17.56 -7.21
C HIS A 21 12.58 -17.38 -5.79
N ARG A 22 12.08 -16.19 -5.49
CA ARG A 22 11.40 -15.93 -4.21
C ARG A 22 10.13 -16.77 -4.12
N ASP A 23 9.87 -17.29 -2.94
CA ASP A 23 8.65 -17.99 -2.63
C ASP A 23 7.51 -16.98 -2.39
N LEU A 24 6.70 -16.79 -3.43
CA LEU A 24 5.56 -15.87 -3.41
C LEU A 24 4.25 -16.65 -3.52
N PRO A 25 3.18 -16.29 -2.76
CA PRO A 25 1.96 -17.11 -2.67
C PRO A 25 1.30 -17.37 -4.04
N TRP A 26 1.36 -16.42 -4.95
CA TRP A 26 0.79 -16.54 -6.31
C TRP A 26 1.64 -17.38 -7.27
N ARG A 27 2.83 -17.82 -6.86
CA ARG A 27 3.68 -18.77 -7.62
C ARG A 27 3.40 -20.22 -7.29
N ARG A 28 2.65 -20.47 -6.21
CA ARG A 28 2.28 -21.80 -5.74
C ARG A 28 0.95 -22.29 -6.33
N THR A 29 0.39 -21.58 -7.29
CA THR A 29 -0.92 -21.89 -7.87
C THR A 29 -0.92 -21.74 -9.39
N GLY A 30 -1.69 -22.59 -10.08
CA GLY A 30 -2.04 -22.44 -11.48
C GLY A 30 -3.44 -21.84 -11.71
N ASP A 31 -4.15 -21.48 -10.64
CA ASP A 31 -5.51 -20.93 -10.73
C ASP A 31 -5.50 -19.53 -11.38
N PRO A 32 -6.15 -19.35 -12.56
CA PRO A 32 -6.15 -18.09 -13.29
C PRO A 32 -6.75 -16.92 -12.49
N TYR A 33 -7.76 -17.18 -11.65
CA TYR A 33 -8.33 -16.15 -10.79
C TYR A 33 -7.32 -15.64 -9.77
N ARG A 34 -6.63 -16.54 -9.09
CA ARG A 34 -5.60 -16.18 -8.09
C ARG A 34 -4.42 -15.47 -8.72
N ILE A 35 -3.98 -15.91 -9.89
CA ILE A 35 -2.92 -15.25 -10.66
C ILE A 35 -3.38 -13.85 -11.08
N TRP A 36 -4.59 -13.69 -11.61
CA TRP A 36 -5.14 -12.40 -12.00
C TRP A 36 -5.21 -11.41 -10.82
N VAL A 37 -5.72 -11.84 -9.66
CA VAL A 37 -5.76 -11.00 -8.46
C VAL A 37 -4.37 -10.51 -8.08
N SER A 38 -3.36 -11.39 -8.09
CA SER A 38 -1.99 -11.01 -7.79
C SER A 38 -1.42 -10.01 -8.80
N GLU A 39 -1.61 -10.25 -10.11
CA GLU A 39 -1.11 -9.38 -11.17
C GLU A 39 -1.70 -7.97 -11.09
N ILE A 40 -3.00 -7.87 -10.77
CA ILE A 40 -3.64 -6.58 -10.56
C ILE A 40 -3.11 -5.91 -9.27
N MET A 41 -2.87 -6.65 -8.19
CA MET A 41 -2.31 -6.10 -6.96
C MET A 41 -0.86 -5.62 -7.12
N LEU A 42 -0.08 -6.31 -7.94
CA LEU A 42 1.32 -5.98 -8.20
C LEU A 42 1.52 -4.76 -9.12
N GLN A 43 0.48 -4.31 -9.83
CA GLN A 43 0.56 -3.07 -10.59
C GLN A 43 0.96 -1.91 -9.67
N GLN A 44 2.19 -1.39 -9.81
CA GLN A 44 2.75 -0.29 -9.01
C GLN A 44 2.81 -0.56 -7.49
N THR A 45 2.77 -1.82 -7.07
CA THR A 45 2.88 -2.25 -5.67
C THR A 45 4.00 -3.28 -5.55
N ARG A 46 4.83 -3.18 -4.52
CA ARG A 46 5.88 -4.16 -4.24
C ARG A 46 5.28 -5.47 -3.74
N ALA A 47 5.92 -6.60 -4.03
CA ALA A 47 5.45 -7.93 -3.65
C ALA A 47 5.20 -8.05 -2.14
N GLU A 48 6.15 -7.60 -1.31
CA GLU A 48 6.08 -7.68 0.14
C GLU A 48 4.87 -6.92 0.72
N VAL A 49 4.49 -5.82 0.06
CA VAL A 49 3.30 -5.04 0.44
C VAL A 49 2.02 -5.74 -0.03
N ALA A 50 2.04 -6.41 -1.18
CA ALA A 50 0.87 -7.05 -1.77
C ALA A 50 0.46 -8.34 -1.02
N ILE A 51 1.42 -9.12 -0.49
CA ILE A 51 1.16 -10.43 0.16
C ILE A 51 0.02 -10.39 1.19
N PRO A 52 0.03 -9.54 2.23
CA PRO A 52 -1.03 -9.54 3.23
C PRO A 52 -2.40 -9.10 2.67
N TYR A 53 -2.42 -8.30 1.60
CA TYR A 53 -3.65 -7.92 0.91
C TYR A 53 -4.19 -9.08 0.07
N TYR A 54 -3.31 -9.80 -0.60
CA TYR A 54 -3.64 -10.95 -1.42
C TYR A 54 -4.35 -12.04 -0.60
N HIS A 55 -3.80 -12.42 0.55
CA HIS A 55 -4.43 -13.40 1.43
C HIS A 55 -5.81 -12.94 1.89
N ARG A 56 -5.91 -11.76 2.50
CA ARG A 56 -7.19 -11.23 2.98
C ARG A 56 -8.25 -11.08 1.88
N PHE A 57 -7.83 -10.74 0.67
CA PHE A 57 -8.73 -10.58 -0.46
C PHE A 57 -9.28 -11.93 -0.92
N LEU A 58 -8.43 -12.95 -1.02
CA LEU A 58 -8.85 -14.30 -1.39
C LEU A 58 -9.65 -15.01 -0.31
N ASP A 59 -9.37 -14.75 0.97
CA ASP A 59 -10.18 -15.23 2.08
C ASP A 59 -11.61 -14.68 2.00
N ARG A 60 -11.76 -13.41 1.61
CA ARG A 60 -13.07 -12.76 1.47
C ARG A 60 -13.77 -13.10 0.15
N PHE A 61 -13.02 -13.20 -0.93
CA PHE A 61 -13.50 -13.47 -2.30
C PHE A 61 -12.73 -14.64 -2.91
N PRO A 62 -13.07 -15.90 -2.56
CA PRO A 62 -12.28 -17.06 -2.95
C PRO A 62 -12.41 -17.44 -4.43
N SER A 63 -13.37 -16.87 -5.16
CA SER A 63 -13.63 -17.18 -6.57
C SER A 63 -14.12 -15.95 -7.35
N VAL A 64 -14.11 -16.04 -8.70
CA VAL A 64 -14.71 -15.04 -9.59
C VAL A 64 -16.17 -14.78 -9.23
N ALA A 65 -16.95 -15.83 -8.97
CA ALA A 65 -18.37 -15.72 -8.61
C ALA A 65 -18.54 -14.98 -7.27
N ALA A 66 -17.76 -15.30 -6.25
CA ALA A 66 -17.80 -14.62 -4.95
C ALA A 66 -17.44 -13.14 -5.09
N LEU A 67 -16.44 -12.81 -5.93
CA LEU A 67 -16.07 -11.42 -6.21
C LEU A 67 -17.16 -10.69 -6.99
N ALA A 68 -17.79 -11.33 -7.97
CA ALA A 68 -18.86 -10.75 -8.79
C ALA A 68 -20.12 -10.42 -7.96
N ALA A 69 -20.48 -11.29 -7.01
CA ALA A 69 -21.63 -11.14 -6.12
C ALA A 69 -21.44 -10.08 -5.03
N ALA A 70 -20.20 -9.70 -4.71
CA ALA A 70 -19.89 -8.72 -3.68
C ALA A 70 -20.39 -7.32 -4.07
N SER A 71 -20.65 -6.48 -3.06
CA SER A 71 -20.87 -5.05 -3.30
C SER A 71 -19.58 -4.32 -3.63
N ALA A 72 -19.66 -3.24 -4.39
CA ALA A 72 -18.51 -2.39 -4.70
C ALA A 72 -17.83 -1.84 -3.41
N GLU A 73 -18.61 -1.60 -2.38
CA GLU A 73 -18.13 -1.09 -1.08
C GLU A 73 -17.28 -2.14 -0.35
N GLU A 74 -17.70 -3.41 -0.33
CA GLU A 74 -16.92 -4.52 0.25
C GLU A 74 -15.60 -4.72 -0.49
N VAL A 75 -15.61 -4.72 -1.83
CA VAL A 75 -14.40 -4.86 -2.64
C VAL A 75 -13.42 -3.71 -2.39
N LEU A 76 -13.91 -2.47 -2.38
CA LEU A 76 -13.09 -1.29 -2.08
C LEU A 76 -12.58 -1.27 -0.63
N GLY A 77 -13.39 -1.73 0.32
CA GLY A 77 -13.01 -1.88 1.72
C GLY A 77 -11.85 -2.87 1.90
N SER A 78 -11.95 -4.06 1.28
CA SER A 78 -10.90 -5.09 1.29
C SER A 78 -9.60 -4.62 0.60
N TRP A 79 -9.70 -3.70 -0.37
CA TRP A 79 -8.56 -3.07 -1.04
C TRP A 79 -7.95 -1.90 -0.27
N GLY A 80 -8.61 -1.49 0.82
CA GLY A 80 -8.29 -0.27 1.58
C GLY A 80 -6.84 -0.21 2.06
N GLY A 81 -6.06 0.77 1.58
CA GLY A 81 -4.64 0.97 1.90
C GLY A 81 -3.66 0.56 0.80
N LEU A 82 -4.05 -0.29 -0.16
CA LEU A 82 -3.19 -0.70 -1.27
C LEU A 82 -3.00 0.41 -2.32
N GLY A 83 -3.95 1.37 -2.40
CA GLY A 83 -3.91 2.47 -3.36
C GLY A 83 -4.35 2.08 -4.78
N TYR A 84 -4.36 3.08 -5.70
CA TYR A 84 -4.78 2.87 -7.10
C TYR A 84 -6.12 2.12 -7.22
N TYR A 85 -7.13 2.61 -6.54
CA TYR A 85 -8.43 1.97 -6.34
C TYR A 85 -9.23 1.71 -7.63
N SER A 86 -8.86 2.35 -8.74
CA SER A 86 -9.38 1.99 -10.07
C SER A 86 -9.11 0.53 -10.41
N ARG A 87 -8.02 -0.06 -9.90
CA ARG A 87 -7.71 -1.47 -10.07
C ARG A 87 -8.78 -2.36 -9.43
N ALA A 88 -9.17 -2.07 -8.19
CA ALA A 88 -10.21 -2.83 -7.49
C ALA A 88 -11.58 -2.69 -8.19
N ARG A 89 -11.93 -1.49 -8.68
CA ARG A 89 -13.16 -1.29 -9.44
C ARG A 89 -13.16 -2.07 -10.76
N ASN A 90 -12.06 -2.02 -11.49
CA ASN A 90 -11.92 -2.78 -12.73
C ASN A 90 -11.93 -4.28 -12.48
N LEU A 91 -11.25 -4.75 -11.42
CA LEU A 91 -11.28 -6.15 -10.99
C LEU A 91 -12.72 -6.62 -10.72
N HIS A 92 -13.49 -5.85 -9.94
CA HIS A 92 -14.89 -6.14 -9.66
C HIS A 92 -15.77 -6.11 -10.91
N LYS A 93 -15.60 -5.05 -11.75
CA LYS A 93 -16.32 -4.96 -13.03
C LYS A 93 -16.01 -6.15 -13.94
N ALA A 94 -14.75 -6.55 -14.03
CA ALA A 94 -14.34 -7.70 -14.83
C ALA A 94 -14.93 -9.00 -14.30
N ALA A 95 -14.91 -9.23 -12.98
CA ALA A 95 -15.52 -10.41 -12.37
C ALA A 95 -17.01 -10.57 -12.73
N ARG A 96 -17.75 -9.47 -12.74
CA ARG A 96 -19.17 -9.46 -13.13
C ARG A 96 -19.42 -9.74 -14.61
N LEU A 97 -18.41 -9.56 -15.47
CA LEU A 97 -18.52 -9.88 -16.91
C LEU A 97 -18.11 -11.31 -17.24
N MET A 98 -17.47 -12.03 -16.32
CA MET A 98 -16.97 -13.39 -16.54
C MET A 98 -18.01 -14.50 -16.31
N ASP A 99 -19.18 -14.16 -15.80
CA ASP A 99 -20.26 -15.13 -15.48
C ASP A 99 -19.76 -16.37 -14.71
N GLY A 100 -18.88 -16.14 -13.74
CA GLY A 100 -18.31 -17.18 -12.88
C GLY A 100 -17.14 -18.00 -13.48
N VAL A 101 -16.87 -17.90 -14.78
CA VAL A 101 -15.82 -18.66 -15.47
C VAL A 101 -14.72 -17.73 -15.96
N PHE A 102 -13.46 -18.02 -15.58
CA PHE A 102 -12.32 -17.24 -16.06
C PHE A 102 -12.01 -17.57 -17.54
N PRO A 103 -11.88 -16.57 -18.43
CA PRO A 103 -11.64 -16.84 -19.85
C PRO A 103 -10.23 -17.43 -20.08
N CYS A 104 -10.11 -18.36 -21.04
CA CYS A 104 -8.87 -19.09 -21.37
C CYS A 104 -8.24 -18.56 -22.64
N GLY A 105 -8.26 -17.52 -23.15
CA GLY A 105 -7.58 -17.02 -24.36
C GLY A 105 -6.98 -15.63 -24.14
N TYR A 106 -5.85 -15.36 -24.76
CA TYR A 106 -5.17 -14.07 -24.62
C TYR A 106 -6.10 -12.90 -24.91
N GLN A 107 -6.85 -12.95 -26.01
CA GLN A 107 -7.72 -11.84 -26.40
C GLN A 107 -8.89 -11.68 -25.42
N ALA A 108 -9.54 -12.75 -25.05
CA ALA A 108 -10.64 -12.73 -24.08
C ALA A 108 -10.19 -12.19 -22.71
N ILE A 109 -9.00 -12.56 -22.27
CA ILE A 109 -8.40 -12.02 -21.03
C ILE A 109 -8.09 -10.52 -21.20
N ARG A 110 -7.56 -10.11 -22.35
CA ARG A 110 -7.16 -8.71 -22.62
C ARG A 110 -8.36 -7.77 -22.69
N ASP A 111 -9.50 -8.25 -23.12
CA ASP A 111 -10.74 -7.47 -23.23
C ASP A 111 -11.40 -7.20 -21.87
N LEU A 112 -10.92 -7.82 -20.79
CA LEU A 112 -11.43 -7.57 -19.45
C LEU A 112 -11.07 -6.15 -18.96
N PRO A 113 -11.97 -5.47 -18.27
CA PRO A 113 -11.72 -4.16 -17.68
C PRO A 113 -10.46 -4.11 -16.82
N GLY A 114 -9.54 -3.20 -17.12
CA GLY A 114 -8.28 -3.00 -16.38
C GLY A 114 -7.16 -3.97 -16.72
N VAL A 115 -7.37 -4.86 -17.70
CA VAL A 115 -6.36 -5.76 -18.22
C VAL A 115 -5.76 -5.16 -19.49
N GLY A 116 -4.45 -4.95 -19.48
CA GLY A 116 -3.67 -4.54 -20.64
C GLY A 116 -2.83 -5.70 -21.18
N ASP A 117 -2.07 -5.44 -22.26
CA ASP A 117 -1.21 -6.45 -22.91
C ASP A 117 -0.30 -7.21 -21.95
N TYR A 118 0.32 -6.50 -20.98
CA TYR A 118 1.17 -7.14 -19.97
C TYR A 118 0.38 -8.13 -19.11
N THR A 119 -0.73 -7.67 -18.51
CA THR A 119 -1.52 -8.51 -17.59
C THR A 119 -2.13 -9.70 -18.33
N ALA A 120 -2.60 -9.48 -19.56
CA ALA A 120 -3.11 -10.58 -20.40
C ALA A 120 -2.02 -11.61 -20.72
N ALA A 121 -0.83 -11.17 -21.11
CA ALA A 121 0.30 -12.06 -21.39
C ALA A 121 0.75 -12.84 -20.13
N ALA A 122 0.79 -12.16 -18.97
CA ALA A 122 1.14 -12.80 -17.70
C ALA A 122 0.16 -13.90 -17.34
N ILE A 123 -1.15 -13.60 -17.33
CA ILE A 123 -2.17 -14.63 -17.02
C ILE A 123 -2.18 -15.74 -18.06
N ALA A 124 -2.17 -15.40 -19.35
CA ALA A 124 -2.20 -16.38 -20.43
C ALA A 124 -1.01 -17.35 -20.37
N SER A 125 0.18 -16.85 -20.03
CA SER A 125 1.37 -17.69 -19.95
C SER A 125 1.48 -18.46 -18.64
N ILE A 126 1.16 -17.84 -17.51
CA ILE A 126 1.36 -18.45 -16.19
C ILE A 126 0.25 -19.46 -15.89
N ALA A 127 -1.02 -19.11 -16.16
CA ALA A 127 -2.16 -19.98 -15.86
C ALA A 127 -2.45 -21.03 -16.96
N PHE A 128 -2.21 -20.66 -18.23
CA PHE A 128 -2.63 -21.50 -19.36
C PHE A 128 -1.47 -21.96 -20.24
N GLY A 129 -0.21 -21.62 -19.90
CA GLY A 129 0.96 -22.03 -20.68
C GLY A 129 1.05 -21.42 -22.09
N LEU A 130 0.22 -20.43 -22.41
CA LEU A 130 0.19 -19.84 -23.75
C LEU A 130 1.46 -19.02 -24.02
N PRO A 131 2.03 -19.09 -25.25
CA PRO A 131 3.36 -18.55 -25.55
C PRO A 131 3.35 -17.03 -25.81
N TYR A 132 2.95 -16.25 -24.82
CA TYR A 132 2.97 -14.78 -24.84
C TYR A 132 4.02 -14.24 -23.89
N ALA A 133 4.98 -13.44 -24.42
CA ALA A 133 5.98 -12.80 -23.60
C ALA A 133 5.43 -11.58 -22.86
N VAL A 134 5.81 -11.44 -21.59
CA VAL A 134 5.50 -10.23 -20.79
C VAL A 134 6.49 -9.12 -21.04
N LEU A 135 6.04 -7.87 -20.91
CA LEU A 135 6.90 -6.68 -20.98
C LEU A 135 6.49 -5.68 -19.90
N ASP A 136 7.05 -5.84 -18.70
CA ASP A 136 6.93 -4.88 -17.59
C ASP A 136 8.18 -3.98 -17.50
N GLY A 137 8.24 -3.11 -16.50
CA GLY A 137 9.41 -2.26 -16.28
C GLY A 137 10.69 -3.02 -15.92
N ASN A 138 10.59 -4.23 -15.36
CA ASN A 138 11.72 -5.10 -15.06
C ASN A 138 12.24 -5.75 -16.35
N VAL A 139 11.36 -6.35 -17.12
CA VAL A 139 11.69 -6.99 -18.40
C VAL A 139 12.26 -5.97 -19.39
N MET A 140 11.64 -4.78 -19.51
CA MET A 140 12.20 -3.69 -20.35
C MET A 140 13.64 -3.35 -19.98
N ARG A 141 13.95 -3.29 -18.69
CA ARG A 141 15.32 -3.01 -18.21
C ARG A 141 16.29 -4.14 -18.54
N VAL A 142 15.86 -5.39 -18.37
CA VAL A 142 16.64 -6.58 -18.70
C VAL A 142 16.92 -6.61 -20.20
N VAL A 143 15.90 -6.43 -21.04
CA VAL A 143 16.07 -6.39 -22.52
C VAL A 143 17.01 -5.26 -22.92
N ALA A 144 16.80 -4.02 -22.44
CA ALA A 144 17.69 -2.88 -22.77
C ALA A 144 19.16 -3.16 -22.46
N ARG A 145 19.44 -3.84 -21.35
CA ARG A 145 20.82 -4.17 -20.95
C ARG A 145 21.39 -5.37 -21.71
N LEU A 146 20.60 -6.41 -21.91
CA LEU A 146 21.06 -7.58 -22.67
C LEU A 146 21.41 -7.19 -24.11
N THR A 147 20.67 -6.28 -24.72
CA THR A 147 20.89 -5.80 -26.10
C THR A 147 21.74 -4.54 -26.20
N ASN A 148 22.16 -3.95 -25.07
CA ASN A 148 22.84 -2.64 -25.01
C ASN A 148 22.08 -1.52 -25.73
N ASP A 149 20.75 -1.56 -25.72
CA ASP A 149 19.89 -0.61 -26.43
C ASP A 149 19.68 0.66 -25.61
N ALA A 150 20.11 1.79 -26.15
CA ALA A 150 20.02 3.11 -25.54
C ALA A 150 18.74 3.91 -25.92
N ALA A 151 17.79 3.31 -26.63
CA ALA A 151 16.55 3.98 -26.94
C ALA A 151 15.72 4.26 -25.66
N GLU A 152 14.98 5.37 -25.68
CA GLU A 152 14.12 5.76 -24.57
C GLU A 152 13.01 4.72 -24.38
N ILE A 153 12.94 4.13 -23.18
CA ILE A 153 12.05 2.98 -22.89
C ILE A 153 10.56 3.33 -22.79
N GLY A 154 10.20 4.62 -22.69
CA GLY A 154 8.83 5.10 -22.69
C GLY A 154 8.26 5.23 -24.08
N ALA A 155 9.10 5.32 -25.11
CA ALA A 155 8.67 5.44 -26.50
C ALA A 155 7.92 4.18 -26.97
N SER A 156 6.80 4.38 -27.70
CA SER A 156 5.96 3.28 -28.18
C SER A 156 6.71 2.32 -29.09
N GLY A 157 7.51 2.84 -30.03
CA GLY A 157 8.35 2.04 -30.92
C GLY A 157 9.38 1.18 -30.18
N THR A 158 10.01 1.71 -29.12
CA THR A 158 10.93 0.94 -28.28
C THR A 158 10.20 -0.19 -27.56
N ARG A 159 9.02 0.07 -27.03
CA ARG A 159 8.20 -0.96 -26.37
C ARG A 159 7.80 -2.08 -27.30
N THR A 160 7.37 -1.74 -28.53
CA THR A 160 7.02 -2.75 -29.55
C THR A 160 8.22 -3.61 -29.89
N ARG A 161 9.39 -3.00 -30.16
CA ARG A 161 10.62 -3.72 -30.43
C ARG A 161 11.05 -4.63 -29.27
N PHE A 162 11.02 -4.15 -28.02
CA PHE A 162 11.39 -4.94 -26.85
C PHE A 162 10.43 -6.10 -26.61
N ARG A 163 9.15 -5.91 -26.91
CA ARG A 163 8.18 -7.02 -26.87
C ARG A 163 8.52 -8.09 -27.90
N GLY A 164 8.88 -7.72 -29.12
CA GLY A 164 9.36 -8.63 -30.15
C GLY A 164 10.58 -9.42 -29.68
N ILE A 165 11.57 -8.77 -29.11
CA ILE A 165 12.79 -9.41 -28.58
C ILE A 165 12.45 -10.37 -27.43
N ALA A 166 11.60 -9.96 -26.47
CA ALA A 166 11.19 -10.82 -25.38
C ALA A 166 10.43 -12.05 -25.91
N GLN A 167 9.61 -11.88 -26.96
CA GLN A 167 8.88 -12.96 -27.62
C GLN A 167 9.80 -13.93 -28.39
N GLU A 168 10.87 -13.45 -29.00
CA GLU A 168 11.90 -14.29 -29.63
C GLU A 168 12.67 -15.12 -28.62
N TRP A 169 12.94 -14.59 -27.43
CA TRP A 169 13.66 -15.31 -26.37
C TRP A 169 12.79 -16.27 -25.56
N LEU A 170 11.47 -16.18 -25.69
CA LEU A 170 10.51 -16.95 -24.90
C LEU A 170 10.69 -18.45 -25.11
N ASP A 171 10.85 -19.19 -24.01
CA ASP A 171 10.70 -20.64 -24.01
C ASP A 171 9.21 -20.97 -24.12
N ARG A 172 8.79 -21.47 -25.28
CA ARG A 172 7.39 -21.78 -25.56
C ARG A 172 6.86 -22.95 -24.74
N GLY A 173 7.71 -23.88 -24.34
CA GLY A 173 7.35 -25.03 -23.52
C GLY A 173 7.14 -24.66 -22.04
N ARG A 174 7.85 -23.61 -21.59
CA ARG A 174 7.80 -23.12 -20.21
C ARG A 174 7.50 -21.62 -20.14
N ALA A 175 6.55 -21.14 -20.95
CA ALA A 175 6.30 -19.70 -21.14
C ALA A 175 6.02 -18.96 -19.83
N GLY A 176 5.20 -19.52 -18.95
CA GLY A 176 4.90 -18.92 -17.62
C GLY A 176 6.15 -18.83 -16.73
N ALA A 177 6.95 -19.89 -16.65
CA ALA A 177 8.20 -19.89 -15.88
C ALA A 177 9.21 -18.90 -16.45
N PHE A 178 9.38 -18.85 -17.79
CA PHE A 178 10.28 -17.89 -18.44
C PHE A 178 9.89 -16.44 -18.14
N ASN A 179 8.61 -16.11 -18.24
CA ASN A 179 8.12 -14.77 -17.94
C ASN A 179 8.37 -14.38 -16.47
N GLN A 180 8.07 -15.29 -15.55
CA GLN A 180 8.36 -15.08 -14.14
C GLN A 180 9.86 -14.93 -13.88
N ALA A 181 10.70 -15.72 -14.57
CA ALA A 181 12.17 -15.64 -14.46
C ALA A 181 12.71 -14.29 -14.94
N MET A 182 12.22 -13.78 -16.07
CA MET A 182 12.59 -12.44 -16.58
C MET A 182 12.23 -11.32 -15.58
N MET A 183 11.02 -11.38 -15.03
CA MET A 183 10.58 -10.42 -14.01
C MET A 183 11.39 -10.55 -12.72
N GLU A 184 11.67 -11.78 -12.26
CA GLU A 184 12.45 -12.04 -11.05
C GLU A 184 13.89 -11.56 -11.19
N LEU A 185 14.53 -11.86 -12.33
CA LEU A 185 15.87 -11.37 -12.64
C LEU A 185 15.94 -9.83 -12.54
N GLY A 186 14.94 -9.17 -13.12
CA GLY A 186 14.82 -7.72 -13.03
C GLY A 186 14.58 -7.23 -11.60
N ALA A 187 13.81 -7.94 -10.80
CA ALA A 187 13.46 -7.53 -9.44
C ALA A 187 14.60 -7.76 -8.42
N THR A 188 15.45 -8.79 -8.62
CA THR A 188 16.41 -9.24 -7.60
C THR A 188 17.88 -9.07 -7.99
N VAL A 189 18.21 -9.19 -9.28
CA VAL A 189 19.59 -9.18 -9.79
C VAL A 189 19.85 -7.96 -10.68
N CYS A 190 19.09 -7.80 -11.76
CA CYS A 190 19.26 -6.71 -12.72
C CYS A 190 18.57 -5.43 -12.23
N LEU A 191 18.99 -4.93 -11.06
CA LEU A 191 18.37 -3.81 -10.36
C LEU A 191 18.49 -2.49 -11.14
N PRO A 192 17.56 -1.51 -10.90
CA PRO A 192 17.65 -0.19 -11.55
C PRO A 192 18.94 0.55 -11.23
N ARG A 193 19.39 0.48 -9.97
CA ARG A 193 20.65 1.02 -9.48
C ARG A 193 21.51 -0.13 -8.99
N ALA A 194 22.83 -0.06 -9.21
CA ALA A 194 23.79 -1.08 -8.78
C ALA A 194 23.35 -2.52 -9.12
N PRO A 195 23.22 -2.89 -10.41
CA PRO A 195 22.88 -4.25 -10.81
C PRO A 195 23.95 -5.25 -10.35
N ARG A 196 23.51 -6.40 -9.88
CA ARG A 196 24.35 -7.46 -9.31
C ARG A 196 24.92 -8.37 -10.42
N CYS A 197 25.73 -7.80 -11.32
CA CYS A 197 26.21 -8.51 -12.52
C CYS A 197 27.11 -9.71 -12.22
N GLY A 198 27.76 -9.77 -11.04
CA GLY A 198 28.62 -10.88 -10.64
C GLY A 198 27.86 -12.19 -10.40
N ILE A 199 26.59 -12.12 -10.03
CA ILE A 199 25.72 -13.30 -9.80
C ILE A 199 24.64 -13.45 -10.87
N CYS A 200 24.72 -12.70 -11.97
CA CYS A 200 23.70 -12.73 -13.01
C CYS A 200 23.88 -13.96 -13.91
N PRO A 201 22.88 -14.83 -14.09
CA PRO A 201 22.97 -16.00 -14.95
C PRO A 201 23.24 -15.65 -16.43
N LEU A 202 22.86 -14.43 -16.82
CA LEU A 202 23.00 -13.91 -18.18
C LEU A 202 24.22 -12.99 -18.36
N ALA A 203 25.13 -12.95 -17.38
CA ALA A 203 26.27 -12.05 -17.39
C ALA A 203 27.18 -12.20 -18.63
N ALA A 204 27.37 -13.44 -19.09
CA ALA A 204 28.25 -13.75 -20.23
C ALA A 204 27.68 -13.25 -21.57
N VAL A 205 26.36 -13.18 -21.70
CA VAL A 205 25.67 -12.74 -22.92
C VAL A 205 25.14 -11.31 -22.85
N CYS A 206 25.49 -10.56 -21.80
CA CYS A 206 24.97 -9.22 -21.58
C CYS A 206 25.85 -8.16 -22.30
N GLU A 207 25.32 -7.59 -23.38
CA GLU A 207 26.02 -6.59 -24.19
C GLU A 207 26.33 -5.30 -23.40
N ALA A 208 25.40 -4.83 -22.55
CA ALA A 208 25.66 -3.66 -21.72
C ALA A 208 26.76 -3.88 -20.69
N ARG A 209 26.90 -5.11 -20.14
CA ARG A 209 28.00 -5.47 -19.24
C ARG A 209 29.32 -5.48 -19.99
N ARG A 210 29.37 -6.08 -21.20
CA ARG A 210 30.56 -6.12 -22.04
C ARG A 210 31.05 -4.72 -22.40
N ALA A 211 30.11 -3.80 -22.66
CA ALA A 211 30.38 -2.40 -22.98
C ALA A 211 30.55 -1.49 -21.74
N GLY A 212 30.46 -1.98 -20.52
CA GLY A 212 30.52 -1.15 -19.29
C GLY A 212 29.35 -0.18 -19.09
N ARG A 213 28.20 -0.38 -19.80
CA ARG A 213 27.07 0.57 -19.86
C ARG A 213 25.85 0.18 -19.01
N GLN A 214 25.93 -0.87 -18.23
CA GLN A 214 24.78 -1.38 -17.46
C GLN A 214 24.19 -0.37 -16.46
N ALA A 215 24.98 0.56 -15.96
CA ALA A 215 24.51 1.62 -15.06
C ALA A 215 23.75 2.75 -15.80
N GLN A 216 24.02 2.94 -17.09
CA GLN A 216 23.42 3.97 -17.92
C GLN A 216 22.06 3.54 -18.53
N LEU A 217 21.81 2.22 -18.57
CA LEU A 217 20.61 1.63 -19.18
C LEU A 217 19.61 1.14 -18.12
N PRO A 218 18.33 1.22 -18.42
CA PRO A 218 17.71 1.79 -19.63
C PRO A 218 17.66 3.32 -19.60
N VAL A 219 17.64 3.94 -20.77
CA VAL A 219 17.46 5.40 -20.88
C VAL A 219 15.99 5.75 -20.59
N LYS A 220 15.80 6.73 -19.71
CA LYS A 220 14.49 7.29 -19.35
C LYS A 220 14.55 8.81 -19.44
N LEU A 221 13.58 9.38 -20.08
CA LEU A 221 13.41 10.83 -20.05
C LEU A 221 13.07 11.31 -18.64
N PRO A 222 13.47 12.52 -18.27
CA PRO A 222 13.12 13.13 -16.99
C PRO A 222 11.60 13.11 -16.81
N LYS A 223 11.13 12.79 -15.62
CA LYS A 223 9.71 12.90 -15.30
C LYS A 223 9.30 14.37 -15.26
N THR A 224 8.09 14.67 -15.75
CA THR A 224 7.44 15.98 -15.57
C THR A 224 7.50 16.42 -14.10
N SER A 225 7.70 17.73 -13.89
CA SER A 225 7.81 18.36 -12.57
C SER A 225 6.64 17.98 -11.66
N GLN A 226 6.93 17.83 -10.37
CA GLN A 226 5.90 17.58 -9.36
C GLN A 226 5.09 18.85 -9.11
N VAL A 227 3.77 18.72 -9.07
CA VAL A 227 2.85 19.79 -8.69
C VAL A 227 2.63 19.74 -7.18
N LYS A 228 2.97 20.81 -6.48
CA LYS A 228 2.74 20.93 -5.03
C LYS A 228 1.33 21.49 -4.80
N ILE A 229 0.54 20.84 -3.95
CA ILE A 229 -0.83 21.22 -3.62
C ILE A 229 -0.97 21.27 -2.11
N ALA A 230 -1.48 22.42 -1.60
CA ALA A 230 -1.93 22.51 -0.22
C ALA A 230 -3.35 21.96 -0.10
N MET A 231 -3.64 21.24 0.97
CA MET A 231 -4.95 20.64 1.25
C MET A 231 -5.21 20.71 2.75
N GLU A 232 -6.42 21.05 3.15
CA GLU A 232 -6.85 20.98 4.54
C GLU A 232 -7.96 19.97 4.70
N VAL A 233 -7.95 19.24 5.82
CA VAL A 233 -8.99 18.29 6.20
C VAL A 233 -9.31 18.41 7.68
N ALA A 234 -10.58 18.15 8.06
CA ALA A 234 -11.02 18.22 9.46
C ALA A 234 -11.38 16.84 10.02
N ILE A 235 -10.92 16.57 11.24
CA ILE A 235 -11.43 15.49 12.09
C ILE A 235 -12.46 16.12 13.03
N VAL A 236 -13.71 15.83 12.77
CA VAL A 236 -14.82 16.33 13.60
C VAL A 236 -15.53 15.13 14.21
N GLU A 237 -15.43 15.03 15.53
CA GLU A 237 -15.99 13.91 16.28
C GLU A 237 -17.16 14.39 17.18
N ARG A 238 -18.22 13.59 17.25
CA ARG A 238 -19.36 13.86 18.13
C ARG A 238 -20.02 12.54 18.57
N ARG A 239 -20.13 12.32 19.88
CA ARG A 239 -20.80 11.14 20.46
C ARG A 239 -20.39 9.82 19.82
N GLY A 240 -19.09 9.57 19.64
CA GLY A 240 -18.56 8.35 19.05
C GLY A 240 -18.80 8.19 17.54
N ARG A 241 -19.14 9.30 16.86
CA ARG A 241 -19.32 9.37 15.41
C ARG A 241 -18.33 10.36 14.82
N LEU A 242 -17.86 10.06 13.61
CA LEU A 242 -16.96 10.90 12.81
C LEU A 242 -17.76 11.53 11.67
N LEU A 243 -17.55 12.80 11.41
CA LEU A 243 -18.12 13.49 10.26
C LEU A 243 -17.33 13.14 9.01
N LEU A 244 -17.99 12.51 8.05
CA LEU A 244 -17.40 12.11 6.76
C LEU A 244 -18.31 12.51 5.61
N TRP A 245 -17.75 12.57 4.40
CA TRP A 245 -18.55 12.66 3.18
C TRP A 245 -18.16 11.55 2.21
N LYS A 246 -19.12 11.12 1.39
CA LYS A 246 -18.92 10.08 0.39
C LYS A 246 -18.82 10.73 -0.99
N ARG A 247 -17.76 10.46 -1.70
CA ARG A 247 -17.61 10.88 -3.10
C ARG A 247 -18.64 10.17 -3.97
N ASP A 248 -19.12 10.87 -4.98
CA ASP A 248 -20.00 10.26 -5.99
C ASP A 248 -19.34 9.05 -6.61
N ALA A 249 -20.12 8.02 -6.91
CA ALA A 249 -19.63 6.77 -7.46
C ALA A 249 -18.86 6.99 -8.78
N ASP A 250 -19.30 7.95 -9.60
CA ASP A 250 -18.74 8.30 -10.91
C ASP A 250 -17.57 9.27 -10.83
N ALA A 251 -17.22 9.76 -9.65
CA ALA A 251 -16.10 10.68 -9.49
C ALA A 251 -14.82 10.08 -10.08
N ARG A 252 -14.15 10.84 -10.95
CA ARG A 252 -12.91 10.43 -11.64
C ARG A 252 -11.83 9.91 -10.70
N ARG A 253 -11.76 10.45 -9.47
CA ARG A 253 -10.83 10.02 -8.43
C ARG A 253 -11.59 9.61 -7.19
N LEU A 254 -11.26 8.46 -6.63
CA LEU A 254 -11.81 7.95 -5.37
C LEU A 254 -13.35 7.88 -5.35
N GLY A 255 -14.01 7.64 -6.49
CA GLY A 255 -15.47 7.48 -6.55
C GLY A 255 -15.93 6.41 -5.56
N GLY A 256 -16.98 6.71 -4.78
CA GLY A 256 -17.53 5.84 -3.75
C GLY A 256 -16.74 5.79 -2.44
N PHE A 257 -15.60 6.51 -2.34
CA PHE A 257 -14.81 6.58 -1.11
C PHE A 257 -15.38 7.58 -0.10
N TRP A 258 -15.16 7.25 1.17
CA TRP A 258 -15.40 8.17 2.27
C TRP A 258 -14.14 8.98 2.57
N GLU A 259 -14.33 10.28 2.78
CA GLU A 259 -13.26 11.22 3.08
C GLU A 259 -13.62 12.12 4.27
N LEU A 260 -12.58 12.70 4.87
CA LEU A 260 -12.74 13.77 5.85
C LEU A 260 -13.18 15.07 5.13
N PRO A 261 -14.00 15.93 5.77
CA PRO A 261 -14.38 17.21 5.21
C PRO A 261 -13.17 18.06 4.84
N THR A 262 -13.29 18.77 3.70
CA THR A 262 -12.38 19.83 3.28
C THR A 262 -13.11 21.17 3.40
N PRO A 263 -12.44 22.34 3.19
CA PRO A 263 -13.11 23.65 3.20
C PRO A 263 -14.34 23.75 2.27
N GLU A 264 -14.37 22.96 1.19
CA GLU A 264 -15.49 22.93 0.25
C GLU A 264 -16.77 22.34 0.87
N GLN A 265 -16.62 21.32 1.74
CA GLN A 265 -17.74 20.68 2.43
C GLN A 265 -18.02 21.29 3.81
N LEU A 266 -17.02 21.92 4.40
CA LEU A 266 -17.07 22.51 5.73
C LEU A 266 -16.32 23.84 5.73
N PRO A 267 -16.92 24.95 5.29
CA PRO A 267 -16.27 26.26 5.22
C PRO A 267 -15.67 26.73 6.56
N GLU A 268 -16.33 26.40 7.68
CA GLU A 268 -15.90 26.74 9.03
C GLU A 268 -14.67 25.94 9.52
N LEU A 269 -14.15 25.03 8.70
CA LEU A 269 -13.00 24.20 9.05
C LEU A 269 -11.79 25.04 9.48
N GLY A 270 -11.61 26.21 8.87
CA GLY A 270 -10.51 27.15 9.19
C GLY A 270 -10.49 27.59 10.65
N ALA A 271 -11.63 27.61 11.35
CA ALA A 271 -11.73 27.97 12.77
C ALA A 271 -11.21 26.86 13.71
N LEU A 272 -11.04 25.62 13.22
CA LEU A 272 -10.53 24.52 14.02
C LEU A 272 -9.02 24.61 14.20
N PRO A 273 -8.46 24.22 15.36
CA PRO A 273 -7.02 24.16 15.56
C PRO A 273 -6.38 23.13 14.65
N ALA A 274 -5.19 23.46 14.11
CA ALA A 274 -4.38 22.53 13.36
C ALA A 274 -3.61 21.62 14.33
N ILE A 275 -3.79 20.31 14.19
CA ILE A 275 -3.14 19.28 15.02
C ILE A 275 -1.89 18.69 14.36
N GLY A 276 -1.60 19.06 13.12
CA GLY A 276 -0.39 18.66 12.43
C GLY A 276 -0.51 18.63 10.92
N THR A 277 0.61 18.28 10.26
CA THR A 277 0.70 18.21 8.80
C THR A 277 1.39 16.93 8.37
N PHE A 278 1.06 16.44 7.16
CA PHE A 278 1.80 15.35 6.51
C PHE A 278 1.88 15.53 4.99
N ARG A 279 2.84 14.85 4.37
CA ARG A 279 2.96 14.82 2.90
C ARG A 279 2.36 13.55 2.34
N HIS A 280 1.67 13.68 1.22
CA HIS A 280 1.08 12.56 0.49
C HIS A 280 1.23 12.78 -1.00
N THR A 281 1.89 11.85 -1.70
CA THR A 281 2.11 11.95 -3.15
C THR A 281 1.18 11.00 -3.88
N ILE A 282 0.46 11.53 -4.86
CA ILE A 282 -0.39 10.77 -5.79
C ILE A 282 0.09 11.10 -7.20
N THR A 283 0.71 10.14 -7.87
CA THR A 283 1.34 10.32 -9.18
C THR A 283 2.32 11.50 -9.22
N ARG A 284 2.02 12.60 -9.91
CA ARG A 284 2.84 13.82 -9.97
C ARG A 284 2.46 14.90 -8.96
N HIS A 285 1.36 14.70 -8.20
CA HIS A 285 0.86 15.68 -7.26
C HIS A 285 1.37 15.38 -5.86
N GLN A 286 2.09 16.32 -5.27
CA GLN A 286 2.56 16.26 -3.89
C GLN A 286 1.66 17.13 -3.00
N TYR A 287 0.81 16.49 -2.22
CA TYR A 287 -0.08 17.14 -1.28
C TYR A 287 0.65 17.41 0.03
N ARG A 288 0.56 18.65 0.51
CA ARG A 288 0.82 19.00 1.91
C ARG A 288 -0.54 19.10 2.58
N VAL A 289 -0.84 18.12 3.43
CA VAL A 289 -2.16 18.02 4.09
C VAL A 289 -2.04 18.56 5.50
N THR A 290 -2.79 19.61 5.81
CA THR A 290 -2.98 20.13 7.17
C THR A 290 -4.21 19.45 7.76
N VAL A 291 -4.06 18.87 8.94
CA VAL A 291 -5.16 18.23 9.67
C VAL A 291 -5.59 19.14 10.79
N ARG A 292 -6.87 19.47 10.79
CA ARG A 292 -7.52 20.22 11.87
C ARG A 292 -8.42 19.29 12.65
N SER A 293 -8.64 19.56 13.94
CA SER A 293 -9.50 18.72 14.77
C SER A 293 -10.27 19.60 15.78
N GLY A 294 -11.50 19.19 16.06
CA GLY A 294 -12.33 19.88 17.03
C GLY A 294 -13.78 19.37 17.00
N SER A 295 -14.61 20.03 17.79
CA SER A 295 -16.05 19.80 17.82
C SER A 295 -16.78 21.07 17.38
N PHE A 296 -17.80 20.93 16.56
CA PHE A 296 -18.74 22.02 16.29
C PHE A 296 -19.99 21.89 17.15
N ALA A 297 -20.44 23.03 17.67
CA ALA A 297 -21.77 23.12 18.27
C ALA A 297 -22.86 22.78 17.22
N ALA A 298 -23.90 22.18 17.61
CA ALA A 298 -24.98 21.41 17.03
C ALA A 298 -25.55 21.73 15.62
N GLN A 299 -25.06 22.68 14.84
CA GLN A 299 -25.72 23.14 13.62
C GLN A 299 -24.83 23.35 12.40
N ALA A 300 -23.73 22.59 12.26
CA ALA A 300 -23.21 22.44 10.92
C ALA A 300 -24.32 21.78 10.09
N ARG A 301 -25.17 22.60 9.45
CA ARG A 301 -26.09 22.16 8.41
C ARG A 301 -25.18 21.58 7.35
N ALA A 302 -25.07 20.24 7.40
CA ALA A 302 -24.38 19.51 6.38
C ALA A 302 -25.12 19.76 5.05
N ALA A 303 -24.71 20.80 4.32
CA ALA A 303 -24.98 20.81 2.90
C ALA A 303 -24.42 19.49 2.36
N GLN A 304 -25.26 18.75 1.60
CA GLN A 304 -24.85 17.50 0.97
C GLN A 304 -23.33 17.50 0.66
N PRO A 305 -22.57 16.47 1.00
CA PRO A 305 -22.92 15.08 1.33
C PRO A 305 -22.37 14.59 2.69
N LEU A 306 -22.27 15.46 3.70
CA LEU A 306 -21.72 15.13 5.02
C LEU A 306 -22.63 14.17 5.80
N ARG A 307 -22.06 13.15 6.44
CA ARG A 307 -22.78 12.18 7.28
C ARG A 307 -21.99 11.87 8.55
N TRP A 308 -22.72 11.70 9.65
CA TRP A 308 -22.18 11.20 10.91
C TRP A 308 -22.07 9.68 10.89
N VAL A 309 -20.85 9.14 10.83
CA VAL A 309 -20.56 7.72 10.72
C VAL A 309 -20.03 7.20 12.05
N PRO A 310 -20.58 6.09 12.59
CA PRO A 310 -20.08 5.50 13.83
C PRO A 310 -18.60 5.08 13.71
N MET A 311 -17.78 5.41 14.71
CA MET A 311 -16.34 5.08 14.71
C MET A 311 -16.09 3.57 14.57
N LYS A 312 -16.97 2.73 15.11
CA LYS A 312 -16.89 1.26 15.01
C LYS A 312 -17.01 0.72 13.57
N THR A 313 -17.63 1.46 12.66
CA THR A 313 -17.79 1.04 11.25
C THR A 313 -16.64 1.49 10.35
N LEU A 314 -15.74 2.38 10.81
CA LEU A 314 -14.64 2.91 10.01
C LEU A 314 -13.69 1.83 9.43
N PRO A 315 -13.40 0.71 10.11
CA PRO A 315 -12.54 -0.33 9.57
C PRO A 315 -13.08 -0.98 8.30
N SER A 316 -14.41 -1.12 8.17
CA SER A 316 -15.06 -1.72 7.00
C SER A 316 -15.31 -0.74 5.86
N LEU A 317 -15.22 0.58 6.11
CA LEU A 317 -15.48 1.58 5.08
C LEU A 317 -14.27 1.78 4.13
N PRO A 318 -14.53 2.04 2.84
CA PRO A 318 -13.54 2.46 1.88
C PRO A 318 -13.08 3.91 2.17
N LEU A 319 -12.24 4.09 3.18
CA LEU A 319 -11.63 5.39 3.49
C LEU A 319 -10.42 5.64 2.59
N SER A 320 -10.28 6.88 2.09
CA SER A 320 -9.10 7.28 1.33
C SER A 320 -7.81 7.15 2.15
N THR A 321 -6.69 7.00 1.47
CA THR A 321 -5.38 6.96 2.15
C THR A 321 -5.09 8.26 2.91
N THR A 322 -5.57 9.39 2.39
CA THR A 322 -5.45 10.70 3.03
C THR A 322 -6.23 10.73 4.34
N ALA A 323 -7.50 10.28 4.33
CA ALA A 323 -8.32 10.19 5.53
C ALA A 323 -7.71 9.24 6.58
N ARG A 324 -7.23 8.06 6.16
CA ARG A 324 -6.55 7.10 7.07
C ARG A 324 -5.30 7.69 7.73
N LYS A 325 -4.48 8.44 6.97
CA LYS A 325 -3.30 9.11 7.50
C LYS A 325 -3.65 10.23 8.48
N ALA A 326 -4.63 11.04 8.14
CA ALA A 326 -5.12 12.11 9.02
C ALA A 326 -5.65 11.55 10.35
N LEU A 327 -6.49 10.51 10.32
CA LEU A 327 -7.01 9.84 11.52
C LEU A 327 -5.89 9.23 12.39
N ARG A 328 -4.83 8.67 11.78
CA ARG A 328 -3.67 8.19 12.55
C ARG A 328 -2.93 9.32 13.24
N LEU A 329 -2.84 10.48 12.60
CA LEU A 329 -2.21 11.67 13.17
C LEU A 329 -3.04 12.20 14.34
N GLY A 330 -4.37 12.29 14.21
CA GLY A 330 -5.27 12.69 15.29
C GLY A 330 -5.15 11.82 16.53
N LYS A 331 -5.12 10.48 16.36
CA LYS A 331 -4.89 9.54 17.48
C LYS A 331 -3.56 9.75 18.18
N LYS A 332 -2.50 10.14 17.45
CA LYS A 332 -1.19 10.41 18.05
C LYS A 332 -1.20 11.71 18.86
N SER A 333 -1.87 12.75 18.35
CA SER A 333 -2.01 14.04 19.03
C SER A 333 -2.76 13.88 20.36
N GLN A 334 -3.93 13.23 20.34
CA GLN A 334 -4.71 12.95 21.55
C GLN A 334 -3.93 12.16 22.61
N LYS A 335 -3.12 11.19 22.19
CA LYS A 335 -2.29 10.40 23.11
C LYS A 335 -1.12 11.22 23.69
N ALA A 336 -0.61 12.21 22.96
CA ALA A 336 0.43 13.12 23.44
C ALA A 336 -0.16 14.11 24.47
N GLU A 337 -1.32 14.68 24.19
CA GLU A 337 -2.04 15.59 25.09
C GLU A 337 -2.43 14.90 26.41
N GLY A 338 -2.95 13.66 26.36
CA GLY A 338 -3.27 12.89 27.56
C GLY A 338 -2.05 12.58 28.43
N ARG A 339 -0.88 12.32 27.84
CA ARG A 339 0.36 12.13 28.60
C ARG A 339 0.88 13.40 29.27
N SER A 340 0.71 14.55 28.61
CA SER A 340 1.10 15.84 29.17
C SER A 340 0.21 16.18 30.37
N GLN A 341 -1.10 15.95 30.29
CA GLN A 341 -2.03 16.14 31.41
C GLN A 341 -1.73 15.22 32.60
N GLU A 342 -1.44 13.93 32.36
CA GLU A 342 -1.04 13.00 33.45
C GLU A 342 0.27 13.43 34.12
N SER A 343 1.21 14.05 33.40
CA SER A 343 2.46 14.53 33.97
C SER A 343 2.25 15.82 34.80
N GLU A 344 1.37 16.71 34.35
CA GLU A 344 0.99 17.91 35.09
C GLU A 344 0.22 17.60 36.38
N ASP A 345 -0.75 16.67 36.33
CA ASP A 345 -1.48 16.20 37.50
C ASP A 345 -0.55 15.53 38.55
N ARG A 346 0.46 14.77 38.08
CA ARG A 346 1.49 14.21 38.99
C ARG A 346 2.35 15.29 39.63
N SER A 347 2.73 16.33 38.88
CA SER A 347 3.51 17.46 39.43
C SER A 347 2.71 18.23 40.46
N GLN A 348 1.45 18.53 40.20
CA GLN A 348 0.57 19.25 41.15
C GLN A 348 0.30 18.41 42.42
N LYS A 349 0.12 17.09 42.32
CA LYS A 349 0.03 16.23 43.51
C LYS A 349 1.31 16.16 44.33
N SER A 350 2.49 16.27 43.72
CA SER A 350 3.76 16.30 44.42
C SER A 350 4.03 17.62 45.14
N GLU A 351 3.52 18.75 44.61
CA GLU A 351 3.61 20.04 45.25
C GLU A 351 2.63 20.20 46.43
N SER A 352 1.45 19.61 46.39
CA SER A 352 0.48 19.62 47.49
C SER A 352 0.89 18.77 48.70
N CYS A 353 1.89 17.90 48.56
CA CYS A 353 2.44 17.06 49.64
C CYS A 353 3.75 17.57 50.25
N ARG A 354 4.12 18.86 50.06
CA ARG A 354 5.27 19.42 50.82
C ARG A 354 4.83 19.69 52.26
N PRO A 355 5.48 19.11 53.27
CA PRO A 355 5.17 19.44 54.65
C PRO A 355 5.55 20.86 54.94
N VAL A 356 4.58 21.63 55.45
CA VAL A 356 4.81 23.00 55.98
C VAL A 356 5.84 22.85 57.10
N SER A 357 7.04 23.41 56.94
CA SER A 357 8.05 23.47 57.96
C SER A 357 7.58 24.42 59.07
N ALA A 358 7.01 23.86 60.11
CA ALA A 358 6.72 24.56 61.37
C ALA A 358 8.05 24.86 62.08
N ARG A 359 8.49 26.08 61.98
CA ARG A 359 9.47 26.67 62.92
C ARG A 359 8.73 26.91 64.25
N ALA A 360 8.78 25.93 65.16
CA ALA A 360 8.29 26.13 66.53
C ALA A 360 9.47 26.46 67.47
N MET A 361 9.33 27.58 68.13
CA MET A 361 10.18 28.01 69.25
C MET A 361 10.06 27.04 70.45
N LEU A 362 11.19 26.75 71.06
CA LEU A 362 11.35 26.01 72.31
C LEU A 362 10.79 26.74 73.50
N THR A 363 9.93 26.07 74.28
CA THR A 363 9.86 26.24 75.75
C THR A 363 9.57 24.87 76.39
N PRO A 364 10.18 24.56 77.55
CA PRO A 364 10.17 23.22 78.14
C PRO A 364 9.11 23.07 79.20
N GLY A 365 8.46 21.87 79.31
CA GLY A 365 7.52 21.61 80.39
C GLY A 365 6.85 20.25 80.29
N SER A 366 7.40 19.27 81.02
CA SER A 366 6.79 18.18 81.80
C SER A 366 5.88 17.13 81.25
N CYS A 367 6.37 15.89 81.45
CA CYS A 367 5.71 14.67 81.98
C CYS A 367 4.69 13.88 81.17
N LEU A 368 5.13 12.76 80.66
CA LEU A 368 4.75 11.32 80.87
C LEU A 368 3.25 10.87 80.82
N PRO A 369 2.96 9.54 80.72
CA PRO A 369 2.84 8.73 79.52
C PRO A 369 1.49 7.94 79.51
N SER A 370 1.10 7.30 78.39
CA SER A 370 0.48 5.96 78.44
C SER A 370 0.06 5.41 77.09
N THR A 371 0.57 4.22 76.87
CA THR A 371 -0.11 3.00 76.39
C THR A 371 -0.77 3.02 75.00
N SER A 372 -0.36 2.24 74.14
CA SER A 372 -0.47 0.80 73.83
C SER A 372 -0.94 0.53 72.37
N LYS A 373 -0.06 -0.07 71.68
CA LYS A 373 -0.20 -1.27 70.80
C LYS A 373 -0.99 -1.23 69.46
N PRO A 374 -0.78 -2.26 68.64
CA PRO A 374 -0.41 -2.07 67.21
C PRO A 374 -1.43 -2.77 66.29
N CYS A 375 -1.34 -2.58 65.00
CA CYS A 375 -1.96 -3.48 64.01
C CYS A 375 -1.07 -3.57 62.76
N LEU A 376 -0.53 -4.62 62.64
CA LEU A 376 -0.50 -5.81 61.79
C LEU A 376 -0.51 -5.54 60.26
N ALA A 377 0.54 -6.08 59.72
CA ALA A 377 0.78 -6.34 58.32
C ALA A 377 -0.17 -7.41 57.77
N GLY A 378 -0.42 -7.37 56.51
CA GLY A 378 -1.09 -8.40 55.73
C GLY A 378 -0.65 -8.36 54.28
N ALA A 379 0.43 -9.09 53.99
CA ALA A 379 0.82 -9.47 52.63
C ALA A 379 0.17 -10.79 52.27
N ILE A 380 -0.29 -10.94 51.03
CA ILE A 380 -0.55 -12.23 50.34
C ILE A 380 -0.47 -11.85 48.86
N ILE A 381 0.49 -12.18 48.04
CA ILE A 381 1.11 -13.42 47.51
C ILE A 381 0.12 -14.34 46.77
N TYR A 382 0.45 -14.54 45.45
CA TYR A 382 0.22 -15.68 44.56
C TYR A 382 -1.17 -15.84 43.89
N LEU A 383 -1.33 -16.43 42.70
CA LEU A 383 -0.55 -17.23 41.70
C LEU A 383 -1.31 -17.31 40.38
N THR A 384 -0.58 -17.36 39.30
CA THR A 384 -0.69 -18.11 38.03
C THR A 384 -2.00 -18.80 37.60
N LYS A 385 -2.48 -18.56 36.42
CA LYS A 385 -2.44 -19.48 35.27
C LYS A 385 -2.58 -18.75 33.97
#